data_e93a83a3f901b3ced1878b5e95f98dbb
#
_entry.id   e93a83a3f901b3ced1878b5e95f98dbb
#
_cell.length_a   1.000
_cell.length_b   1.000
_cell.length_c   1.000
_cell.angle_alpha   90.00
_cell.angle_beta   90.00
_cell.angle_gamma   90.00
#
_symmetry.space_group_name_H-M   'P 1'
#
loop_
_entity.id
_entity.type
_entity.pdbx_description
1 polymer ?
#
loop_
_entity_poly.entity_id
_entity_poly.type
_entity_poly.pdbx_seq_one_letter_code
_entity_poly.pdbx_strand_id
1 'polypeptide(L)'
;IVTEFKKQGAYIVEDAEEKDKLREVCFPGGGAFSRFCVGNTAPEVAEQAGIADVPAGTRVLAAVVDGVGAADVLCREKLCPVMGILPYKTFEEGVANMVANLEYEGKGHSIGIHSADDAHIEYAAIQCSVSRVVVNQPSGTTGGGSPTNGFTPTTTLGCGSWGNNSFAGNLSYEQ
;
A
#
# COMPACT_ATOMS: atom_id res chain seq x y z
N ILE A 1 3.88 7.08 -14.52
CA ILE A 1 3.15 6.91 -13.25
C ILE A 1 3.43 8.08 -12.32
N VAL A 2 4.68 8.35 -11.91
CA VAL A 2 5.04 9.44 -10.96
C VAL A 2 4.49 10.81 -11.41
N THR A 3 4.60 11.15 -12.70
CA THR A 3 4.05 12.40 -13.26
C THR A 3 2.53 12.50 -13.05
N GLU A 4 1.80 11.40 -13.19
CA GLU A 4 0.36 11.40 -12.95
C GLU A 4 0.03 11.48 -11.45
N PHE A 5 0.81 10.87 -10.60
CA PHE A 5 0.66 11.04 -9.15
C PHE A 5 0.81 12.51 -8.74
N LYS A 6 1.83 13.22 -9.26
CA LYS A 6 2.00 14.67 -8.99
C LYS A 6 0.78 15.47 -9.43
N LYS A 7 0.21 15.19 -10.61
CA LYS A 7 -1.02 15.88 -11.09
C LYS A 7 -2.23 15.60 -10.20
N GLN A 8 -2.28 14.44 -9.53
CA GLN A 8 -3.35 14.07 -8.62
C GLN A 8 -3.12 14.51 -7.17
N GLY A 9 -2.10 15.34 -6.93
CA GLY A 9 -1.81 15.92 -5.62
C GLY A 9 -0.87 15.08 -4.76
N ALA A 10 -0.07 14.19 -5.34
CA ALA A 10 1.02 13.55 -4.62
C ALA A 10 2.25 14.44 -4.52
N TYR A 11 2.85 14.50 -3.34
CA TYR A 11 4.20 14.99 -3.13
C TYR A 11 5.16 13.79 -3.19
N ILE A 12 6.14 13.85 -4.07
CA ILE A 12 7.08 12.73 -4.27
C ILE A 12 8.33 12.97 -3.42
N VAL A 13 8.56 12.08 -2.47
CA VAL A 13 9.70 12.10 -1.54
C VAL A 13 10.82 11.26 -2.16
N GLU A 14 11.78 11.93 -2.79
CA GLU A 14 12.97 11.31 -3.43
C GLU A 14 14.25 11.61 -2.65
N ASP A 15 14.28 12.73 -1.95
CA ASP A 15 15.44 13.13 -1.14
C ASP A 15 15.69 12.16 0.02
N ALA A 16 16.95 11.82 0.26
CA ALA A 16 17.32 10.83 1.26
C ALA A 16 17.00 11.30 2.69
N GLU A 17 17.23 12.58 3.00
CA GLU A 17 16.95 13.13 4.33
C GLU A 17 15.44 13.20 4.58
N GLU A 18 14.65 13.58 3.59
CA GLU A 18 13.18 13.58 3.70
C GLU A 18 12.63 12.15 3.88
N LYS A 19 13.19 11.16 3.18
CA LYS A 19 12.83 9.75 3.38
C LYS A 19 13.13 9.28 4.79
N ASP A 20 14.28 9.62 5.35
CA ASP A 20 14.66 9.26 6.72
C ASP A 20 13.73 9.94 7.76
N LYS A 21 13.40 11.20 7.56
CA LYS A 21 12.41 11.91 8.38
C LYS A 21 11.03 11.22 8.31
N LEU A 22 10.63 10.77 7.13
CA LEU A 22 9.35 10.07 6.93
C LEU A 22 9.36 8.69 7.58
N ARG A 23 10.48 7.95 7.51
CA ARG A 23 10.68 6.68 8.25
C ARG A 23 10.52 6.88 9.74
N GLU A 24 11.20 7.88 10.29
CA GLU A 24 11.18 8.15 11.74
C GLU A 24 9.81 8.59 12.23
N VAL A 25 9.07 9.45 11.51
CA VAL A 25 7.73 9.88 11.92
C VAL A 25 6.71 8.75 11.83
N CYS A 26 6.81 7.89 10.80
CA CYS A 26 5.88 6.77 10.62
C CYS A 26 6.21 5.58 11.54
N PHE A 27 7.48 5.30 11.74
CA PHE A 27 7.98 4.13 12.48
C PHE A 27 9.15 4.51 13.39
N PRO A 28 8.90 5.22 14.50
CA PRO A 28 9.95 5.70 15.39
C PRO A 28 10.92 4.59 15.80
N GLY A 29 12.22 4.80 15.53
CA GLY A 29 13.25 3.80 15.78
C GLY A 29 13.07 2.48 15.02
N GLY A 30 12.35 2.47 13.91
CA GLY A 30 11.98 1.25 13.15
C GLY A 30 10.93 0.36 13.83
N GLY A 31 10.31 0.83 14.89
CA GLY A 31 9.36 0.10 15.73
C GLY A 31 7.93 0.03 15.18
N ALA A 32 6.95 0.12 16.07
CA ALA A 32 5.52 0.10 15.69
C ALA A 32 5.14 1.36 14.91
N PHE A 33 4.09 1.24 14.08
CA PHE A 33 3.54 2.39 13.36
C PHE A 33 3.07 3.47 14.34
N SER A 34 3.41 4.73 14.05
CA SER A 34 3.13 5.89 14.91
C SER A 34 1.63 6.16 15.02
N ARG A 35 1.13 6.23 16.25
CA ARG A 35 -0.26 6.62 16.52
C ARG A 35 -0.58 8.04 16.05
N PHE A 36 0.42 8.93 16.05
CA PHE A 36 0.26 10.28 15.51
C PHE A 36 -0.19 10.27 14.05
N CYS A 37 0.39 9.38 13.24
CA CYS A 37 0.11 9.35 11.81
C CYS A 37 -1.32 8.85 11.47
N VAL A 38 -1.97 8.12 12.40
CA VAL A 38 -3.30 7.55 12.14
C VAL A 38 -4.35 8.65 11.99
N GLY A 39 -4.96 8.72 10.80
CA GLY A 39 -6.02 9.66 10.49
C GLY A 39 -5.57 11.09 10.19
N ASN A 40 -4.27 11.40 10.29
CA ASN A 40 -3.73 12.70 9.90
C ASN A 40 -3.60 12.83 8.38
N THR A 41 -3.66 14.06 7.91
CA THR A 41 -3.47 14.41 6.50
C THR A 41 -2.00 14.36 6.08
N ALA A 42 -1.73 14.31 4.78
CA ALA A 42 -0.36 14.32 4.26
C ALA A 42 0.45 15.57 4.69
N PRO A 43 -0.11 16.79 4.66
CA PRO A 43 0.60 17.96 5.18
C PRO A 43 0.92 17.89 6.68
N GLU A 44 0.00 17.37 7.52
CA GLU A 44 0.27 17.21 8.96
C GLU A 44 1.37 16.21 9.25
N VAL A 45 1.40 15.11 8.50
CA VAL A 45 2.50 14.12 8.60
C VAL A 45 3.82 14.72 8.14
N ALA A 46 3.82 15.50 7.05
CA ALA A 46 5.01 16.19 6.55
C ALA A 46 5.54 17.24 7.54
N GLU A 47 4.66 18.04 8.13
CA GLU A 47 5.01 19.03 9.16
C GLU A 47 5.67 18.35 10.36
N GLN A 48 5.08 17.28 10.88
CA GLN A 48 5.63 16.52 11.99
C GLN A 48 6.98 15.86 11.65
N ALA A 49 7.15 15.43 10.40
CA ALA A 49 8.42 14.91 9.91
C ALA A 49 9.48 16.00 9.71
N GLY A 50 9.10 17.29 9.71
CA GLY A 50 10.00 18.39 9.38
C GLY A 50 10.39 18.40 7.90
N ILE A 51 9.48 17.99 7.01
CA ILE A 51 9.60 18.11 5.56
C ILE A 51 9.00 19.45 5.15
N ALA A 52 9.84 20.34 4.63
CA ALA A 52 9.45 21.69 4.25
C ALA A 52 8.76 21.71 2.87
N ASP A 53 8.08 22.83 2.59
CA ASP A 53 7.54 23.18 1.26
C ASP A 53 6.53 22.16 0.67
N VAL A 54 5.91 21.33 1.52
CA VAL A 54 4.83 20.43 1.11
C VAL A 54 3.54 21.25 0.94
N PRO A 55 2.95 21.32 -0.27
CA PRO A 55 1.74 22.11 -0.50
C PRO A 55 0.57 21.67 0.39
N ALA A 56 -0.20 22.64 0.93
CA ALA A 56 -1.35 22.36 1.78
C ALA A 56 -2.43 21.46 1.14
N GLY A 57 -2.49 21.44 -0.21
CA GLY A 57 -3.40 20.58 -0.97
C GLY A 57 -2.85 19.18 -1.25
N THR A 58 -1.70 18.80 -0.67
CA THR A 58 -1.11 17.47 -0.87
C THR A 58 -2.02 16.39 -0.30
N ARG A 59 -2.31 15.40 -1.13
CA ARG A 59 -3.20 14.28 -0.78
C ARG A 59 -2.47 13.06 -0.27
N VAL A 60 -1.21 12.85 -0.70
CA VAL A 60 -0.39 11.71 -0.31
C VAL A 60 1.10 12.06 -0.40
N LEU A 61 1.90 11.58 0.54
CA LEU A 61 3.36 11.57 0.46
C LEU A 61 3.80 10.25 -0.15
N ALA A 62 4.38 10.30 -1.33
CA ALA A 62 4.77 9.11 -2.08
C ALA A 62 6.30 8.98 -2.09
N ALA A 63 6.83 8.12 -1.22
CA ALA A 63 8.26 7.92 -1.05
C ALA A 63 8.81 6.89 -2.03
N VAL A 64 9.83 7.25 -2.78
CA VAL A 64 10.61 6.29 -3.58
C VAL A 64 11.52 5.55 -2.62
N VAL A 65 11.11 4.34 -2.22
CA VAL A 65 11.81 3.55 -1.20
C VAL A 65 13.10 2.93 -1.73
N ASP A 66 14.05 2.71 -0.83
CA ASP A 66 15.41 2.27 -1.19
C ASP A 66 15.58 0.74 -1.15
N GLY A 67 14.55 0.02 -0.68
CA GLY A 67 14.58 -1.43 -0.54
C GLY A 67 13.21 -2.07 -0.60
N VAL A 68 13.18 -3.40 -0.55
CA VAL A 68 11.96 -4.23 -0.62
C VAL A 68 11.76 -4.94 0.70
N GLY A 69 10.52 -5.04 1.17
CA GLY A 69 10.19 -5.75 2.40
C GLY A 69 10.91 -5.16 3.61
N ALA A 70 11.59 -5.99 4.37
CA ALA A 70 12.31 -5.58 5.58
C ALA A 70 13.54 -4.65 5.33
N ALA A 71 13.95 -4.46 4.08
CA ALA A 71 15.04 -3.55 3.73
C ALA A 71 14.63 -2.07 3.82
N ASP A 72 13.33 -1.76 3.82
CA ASP A 72 12.82 -0.40 4.04
C ASP A 72 11.50 -0.45 4.83
N VAL A 73 11.49 0.16 6.02
CA VAL A 73 10.32 0.18 6.90
C VAL A 73 9.09 0.84 6.26
N LEU A 74 9.28 1.72 5.26
CA LEU A 74 8.18 2.31 4.49
C LEU A 74 7.48 1.30 3.55
N CYS A 75 7.94 0.06 3.47
CA CYS A 75 7.23 -1.05 2.83
C CYS A 75 6.11 -1.64 3.70
N ARG A 76 6.04 -1.29 5.00
CA ARG A 76 5.00 -1.73 5.92
C ARG A 76 3.69 -1.01 5.69
N GLU A 77 2.59 -1.58 6.25
CA GLU A 77 1.29 -0.92 6.27
C GLU A 77 1.33 0.42 7.01
N LYS A 78 0.71 1.43 6.42
CA LYS A 78 0.60 2.79 6.97
C LYS A 78 -0.85 3.23 6.96
N LEU A 79 -1.43 3.43 8.12
CA LEU A 79 -2.81 3.93 8.29
C LEU A 79 -2.88 5.46 8.16
N CYS A 80 -2.18 6.01 7.17
CA CYS A 80 -2.10 7.43 6.86
C CYS A 80 -1.80 7.63 5.36
N PRO A 81 -1.90 8.86 4.82
CA PRO A 81 -1.66 9.13 3.42
C PRO A 81 -0.15 9.18 3.07
N VAL A 82 0.55 8.09 3.37
CA VAL A 82 1.94 7.83 3.00
C VAL A 82 2.01 6.51 2.24
N MET A 83 2.66 6.49 1.07
CA MET A 83 2.85 5.29 0.27
C MET A 83 4.31 5.11 -0.15
N GLY A 84 4.77 3.87 -0.24
CA GLY A 84 6.03 3.52 -0.85
C GLY A 84 5.88 3.32 -2.37
N ILE A 85 6.84 3.79 -3.14
CA ILE A 85 6.98 3.52 -4.56
C ILE A 85 8.23 2.68 -4.76
N LEU A 86 8.07 1.51 -5.39
CA LEU A 86 9.15 0.62 -5.80
C LEU A 86 9.20 0.58 -7.32
N PRO A 87 10.22 1.18 -7.95
CA PRO A 87 10.44 1.00 -9.37
C PRO A 87 10.95 -0.42 -9.66
N TYR A 88 10.54 -0.97 -10.78
CA TYR A 88 11.00 -2.28 -11.25
C TYR A 88 11.27 -2.24 -12.76
N LYS A 89 12.08 -3.18 -13.26
CA LYS A 89 12.50 -3.23 -14.67
C LYS A 89 11.68 -4.22 -15.48
N THR A 90 11.29 -5.34 -14.87
CA THR A 90 10.46 -6.36 -15.52
C THR A 90 9.21 -6.63 -14.68
N PHE A 91 8.17 -7.15 -15.33
CA PHE A 91 6.92 -7.49 -14.63
C PHE A 91 7.16 -8.51 -13.51
N GLU A 92 7.98 -9.52 -13.77
CA GLU A 92 8.31 -10.55 -12.81
C GLU A 92 9.04 -9.99 -11.58
N GLU A 93 9.96 -9.02 -11.79
CA GLU A 93 10.60 -8.29 -10.69
C GLU A 93 9.55 -7.53 -9.87
N GLY A 94 8.59 -6.88 -10.52
CA GLY A 94 7.50 -6.17 -9.84
C GLY A 94 6.65 -7.11 -8.98
N VAL A 95 6.33 -8.29 -9.49
CA VAL A 95 5.59 -9.31 -8.73
C VAL A 95 6.43 -9.89 -7.60
N ALA A 96 7.72 -10.15 -7.82
CA ALA A 96 8.62 -10.61 -6.76
C ALA A 96 8.73 -9.58 -5.62
N ASN A 97 8.79 -8.29 -5.94
CA ASN A 97 8.76 -7.21 -4.95
C ASN A 97 7.44 -7.19 -4.15
N MET A 98 6.29 -7.40 -4.82
CA MET A 98 5.01 -7.55 -4.13
C MET A 98 5.01 -8.72 -3.15
N VAL A 99 5.48 -9.88 -3.59
CA VAL A 99 5.57 -11.08 -2.74
C VAL A 99 6.46 -10.82 -1.51
N ALA A 100 7.63 -10.22 -1.72
CA ALA A 100 8.53 -9.89 -0.61
C ALA A 100 7.92 -8.90 0.39
N ASN A 101 7.16 -7.91 -0.09
CA ASN A 101 6.43 -6.99 0.79
C ASN A 101 5.32 -7.72 1.56
N LEU A 102 4.56 -8.61 0.91
CA LEU A 102 3.52 -9.40 1.56
C LEU A 102 4.08 -10.34 2.64
N GLU A 103 5.25 -10.96 2.41
CA GLU A 103 5.93 -11.79 3.41
C GLU A 103 6.41 -10.96 4.61
N TYR A 104 6.76 -9.69 4.39
CA TYR A 104 7.14 -8.79 5.47
C TYR A 104 5.93 -8.33 6.28
N GLU A 105 4.86 -7.85 5.62
CA GLU A 105 3.61 -7.42 6.24
C GLU A 105 2.45 -7.41 5.23
N GLY A 106 1.25 -7.79 5.65
CA GLY A 106 0.04 -7.72 4.82
C GLY A 106 -0.35 -9.01 4.12
N LYS A 107 0.36 -10.12 4.36
CA LYS A 107 0.03 -11.43 3.81
C LYS A 107 -1.41 -11.82 4.11
N GLY A 108 -2.10 -12.31 3.08
CA GLY A 108 -3.52 -12.67 3.17
C GLY A 108 -4.50 -11.53 2.90
N HIS A 109 -4.07 -10.26 2.84
CA HIS A 109 -4.99 -9.13 2.66
C HIS A 109 -5.44 -8.98 1.21
N SER A 110 -4.90 -8.05 0.47
CA SER A 110 -5.33 -7.70 -0.89
C SER A 110 -4.17 -7.16 -1.72
N ILE A 111 -4.22 -7.43 -3.02
CA ILE A 111 -3.40 -6.71 -4.00
C ILE A 111 -4.29 -6.02 -5.04
N GLY A 112 -3.77 -4.95 -5.64
CA GLY A 112 -4.33 -4.32 -6.83
C GLY A 112 -3.39 -4.49 -8.00
N ILE A 113 -3.93 -4.87 -9.17
CA ILE A 113 -3.17 -4.93 -10.42
C ILE A 113 -3.87 -4.13 -11.50
N HIS A 114 -3.11 -3.29 -12.20
CA HIS A 114 -3.55 -2.55 -13.36
C HIS A 114 -2.79 -3.04 -14.59
N SER A 115 -3.44 -3.86 -15.40
CA SER A 115 -2.87 -4.46 -16.61
C SER A 115 -3.97 -4.71 -17.64
N ALA A 116 -3.60 -4.64 -18.92
CA ALA A 116 -4.41 -5.11 -20.04
C ALA A 116 -4.01 -6.53 -20.50
N ASP A 117 -3.01 -7.14 -19.86
CA ASP A 117 -2.51 -8.46 -20.17
C ASP A 117 -3.03 -9.47 -19.13
N ASP A 118 -3.90 -10.38 -19.56
CA ASP A 118 -4.51 -11.38 -18.72
C ASP A 118 -3.48 -12.34 -18.11
N ALA A 119 -2.38 -12.64 -18.84
CA ALA A 119 -1.31 -13.50 -18.33
C ALA A 119 -0.57 -12.84 -17.17
N HIS A 120 -0.38 -11.52 -17.21
CA HIS A 120 0.16 -10.76 -16.09
C HIS A 120 -0.77 -10.78 -14.88
N ILE A 121 -2.08 -10.64 -15.11
CA ILE A 121 -3.08 -10.65 -14.03
C ILE A 121 -3.08 -12.03 -13.34
N GLU A 122 -3.14 -13.10 -14.13
CA GLU A 122 -3.13 -14.48 -13.62
C GLU A 122 -1.82 -14.78 -12.87
N TYR A 123 -0.68 -14.43 -13.45
CA TYR A 123 0.62 -14.64 -12.81
C TYR A 123 0.71 -13.96 -11.44
N ALA A 124 0.36 -12.68 -11.35
CA ALA A 124 0.36 -11.95 -10.08
C ALA A 124 -0.60 -12.57 -9.05
N ALA A 125 -1.80 -12.98 -9.49
CA ALA A 125 -2.79 -13.61 -8.62
C ALA A 125 -2.32 -14.97 -8.06
N ILE A 126 -1.57 -15.74 -8.84
CA ILE A 126 -1.02 -17.04 -8.42
C ILE A 126 0.16 -16.86 -7.45
N GLN A 127 1.03 -15.89 -7.71
CA GLN A 127 2.25 -15.68 -6.91
C GLN A 127 1.98 -15.04 -5.54
N CYS A 128 0.96 -14.21 -5.43
CA CYS A 128 0.69 -13.44 -4.21
C CYS A 128 -0.25 -14.19 -3.26
N SER A 129 0.21 -14.40 -2.02
CA SER A 129 -0.60 -15.02 -0.95
C SER A 129 -1.60 -14.02 -0.37
N VAL A 130 -2.70 -13.79 -1.08
CA VAL A 130 -3.76 -12.82 -0.71
C VAL A 130 -5.15 -13.41 -0.89
N SER A 131 -6.11 -12.89 -0.13
CA SER A 131 -7.52 -13.30 -0.24
C SER A 131 -8.28 -12.56 -1.33
N ARG A 132 -7.73 -11.43 -1.84
CA ARG A 132 -8.37 -10.59 -2.85
C ARG A 132 -7.38 -10.07 -3.86
N VAL A 133 -7.74 -10.18 -5.13
CA VAL A 133 -7.05 -9.52 -6.25
C VAL A 133 -8.02 -8.55 -6.90
N VAL A 134 -7.71 -7.27 -6.86
CA VAL A 134 -8.52 -6.20 -7.46
C VAL A 134 -7.91 -5.80 -8.79
N VAL A 135 -8.62 -6.05 -9.88
CA VAL A 135 -8.11 -5.84 -11.24
C VAL A 135 -8.68 -4.55 -11.82
N ASN A 136 -7.78 -3.66 -12.27
CA ASN A 136 -8.13 -2.39 -12.94
C ASN A 136 -9.11 -1.50 -12.19
N GLN A 137 -9.11 -1.57 -10.86
CA GLN A 137 -9.95 -0.78 -9.95
C GLN A 137 -9.11 -0.28 -8.77
N PRO A 138 -9.51 0.82 -8.12
CA PRO A 138 -8.83 1.29 -6.90
C PRO A 138 -9.13 0.35 -5.74
N SER A 139 -8.16 -0.46 -5.32
CA SER A 139 -8.32 -1.50 -4.29
C SER A 139 -8.84 -0.96 -2.96
N GLY A 140 -8.42 0.23 -2.55
CA GLY A 140 -8.85 0.85 -1.28
C GLY A 140 -10.35 1.16 -1.19
N THR A 141 -11.03 1.34 -2.33
CA THR A 141 -12.46 1.68 -2.36
C THR A 141 -13.35 0.55 -2.90
N THR A 142 -12.78 -0.45 -3.55
CA THR A 142 -13.55 -1.54 -4.18
C THR A 142 -13.27 -2.93 -3.58
N GLY A 143 -12.23 -3.09 -2.78
CA GLY A 143 -11.91 -4.34 -2.09
C GLY A 143 -13.01 -4.79 -1.11
N GLY A 144 -13.77 -3.86 -0.55
CA GLY A 144 -14.95 -4.11 0.27
C GLY A 144 -16.24 -4.36 -0.52
N GLY A 145 -16.14 -4.64 -1.82
CA GLY A 145 -17.28 -4.82 -2.70
C GLY A 145 -17.69 -3.53 -3.44
N SER A 146 -18.07 -3.66 -4.69
CA SER A 146 -18.58 -2.56 -5.51
C SER A 146 -19.54 -3.09 -6.57
N PRO A 147 -20.37 -2.22 -7.19
CA PRO A 147 -21.25 -2.62 -8.32
C PRO A 147 -20.47 -3.15 -9.54
N THR A 148 -19.16 -2.93 -9.60
CA THR A 148 -18.30 -3.27 -10.73
C THR A 148 -17.42 -4.49 -10.50
N ASN A 149 -17.56 -5.17 -9.36
CA ASN A 149 -16.85 -6.42 -9.08
C ASN A 149 -17.75 -7.43 -8.36
N GLY A 150 -17.26 -8.68 -8.20
CA GLY A 150 -18.01 -9.77 -7.59
C GLY A 150 -17.77 -9.94 -6.09
N PHE A 151 -17.13 -8.99 -5.41
CA PHE A 151 -16.91 -9.11 -3.96
C PHE A 151 -18.17 -8.85 -3.17
N THR A 152 -18.41 -9.63 -2.13
CA THR A 152 -19.47 -9.37 -1.14
C THR A 152 -19.24 -8.02 -0.47
N PRO A 153 -20.24 -7.11 -0.44
CA PRO A 153 -20.12 -5.82 0.21
C PRO A 153 -19.89 -5.97 1.72
N THR A 154 -18.79 -5.37 2.22
CA THR A 154 -18.44 -5.41 3.64
C THR A 154 -17.40 -4.35 3.98
N THR A 155 -17.31 -4.01 5.28
CA THR A 155 -16.18 -3.25 5.84
C THR A 155 -15.17 -4.16 6.56
N THR A 156 -15.45 -5.46 6.69
CA THR A 156 -14.60 -6.43 7.37
C THR A 156 -13.98 -7.40 6.37
N LEU A 157 -12.67 -7.26 6.15
CA LEU A 157 -11.89 -8.02 5.19
C LEU A 157 -11.04 -9.07 5.91
N GLY A 158 -11.34 -10.36 5.70
CA GLY A 158 -10.54 -11.46 6.23
C GLY A 158 -9.24 -11.65 5.45
N CYS A 159 -8.19 -12.12 6.14
CA CYS A 159 -6.89 -12.43 5.55
C CYS A 159 -6.59 -13.94 5.51
N GLY A 160 -7.51 -14.77 5.96
CA GLY A 160 -7.37 -16.23 6.00
C GLY A 160 -6.19 -16.70 6.86
N SER A 161 -5.79 -17.95 6.65
CA SER A 161 -4.67 -18.55 7.38
C SER A 161 -3.34 -17.83 7.14
N TRP A 162 -3.15 -17.21 5.98
CA TRP A 162 -1.95 -16.41 5.68
C TRP A 162 -1.81 -15.19 6.58
N GLY A 163 -2.93 -14.55 6.98
CA GLY A 163 -2.98 -13.41 7.88
C GLY A 163 -3.32 -13.78 9.32
N ASN A 164 -3.27 -15.07 9.66
CA ASN A 164 -3.59 -15.56 11.01
C ASN A 164 -5.05 -15.30 11.41
N ASN A 165 -5.96 -15.31 10.44
CA ASN A 165 -7.40 -15.10 10.62
C ASN A 165 -8.18 -16.41 10.47
N SER A 166 -9.35 -16.47 11.09
CA SER A 166 -10.26 -17.63 11.03
C SER A 166 -11.07 -17.70 9.73
N PHE A 167 -11.13 -16.63 8.94
CA PHE A 167 -11.80 -16.61 7.66
C PHE A 167 -11.00 -15.83 6.58
N ALA A 168 -11.24 -16.17 5.32
CA ALA A 168 -10.69 -15.49 4.16
C ALA A 168 -11.83 -14.81 3.38
N GLY A 169 -11.50 -13.73 2.67
CA GLY A 169 -12.48 -13.02 1.85
C GLY A 169 -13.24 -11.93 2.61
N ASN A 170 -14.40 -11.60 2.09
CA ASN A 170 -15.25 -10.53 2.59
C ASN A 170 -16.31 -11.13 3.52
N LEU A 171 -16.34 -10.71 4.78
CA LEU A 171 -17.29 -11.23 5.76
C LEU A 171 -18.70 -10.84 5.36
N SER A 172 -19.61 -11.81 5.33
CA SER A 172 -21.04 -11.61 5.12
C SER A 172 -21.86 -12.05 6.35
N TYR A 173 -23.15 -11.78 6.33
CA TYR A 173 -24.07 -12.23 7.39
C TYR A 173 -24.29 -13.76 7.37
N GLU A 174 -23.83 -14.44 6.34
CA GLU A 174 -23.94 -15.91 6.20
C GLU A 174 -22.76 -16.67 6.83
N GLN A 175 -21.74 -15.95 7.29
CA GLN A 175 -20.54 -16.46 7.96
C GLN A 175 -20.57 -16.06 9.44
#